data_8fd32de01e5fde968bb673f021631c9a
#
_entry.id   8fd32de01e5fde968bb673f021631c9a
#
_cell.length_a   1.000
_cell.length_b   1.000
_cell.length_c   1.000
_cell.angle_alpha   90.00
_cell.angle_beta   90.00
_cell.angle_gamma   90.00
#
_symmetry.space_group_name_H-M   'P 1'
#
loop_
_entity.id
_entity.type
_entity.pdbx_description
1 polymer ?
#
loop_
_entity_poly.entity_id
_entity_poly.type
_entity_poly.pdbx_seq_one_letter_code
_entity_poly.pdbx_strand_id
1 'polypeptide(L)'
;MPLFAWIAELNGTPGQYSMPLPMMNIINGGEHADNNVDIQEFMIQPVGAKTLKEALRIGAEVFHNLAKVLKGKGLSTAVGDEGGFAPNLESNAAALACIKEAVEKRVMC
;
A
#
# COMPACT_ATOMS: atom_id res chain seq x y z
N MET A 1 -27.88 11.15 -11.07
CA MET A 1 -27.44 10.02 -10.20
C MET A 1 -25.93 10.04 -10.06
N PRO A 2 -25.39 9.57 -8.93
CA PRO A 2 -23.94 9.49 -8.80
C PRO A 2 -23.32 8.45 -9.74
N LEU A 3 -22.05 8.62 -10.06
CA LEU A 3 -21.34 7.76 -11.01
C LEU A 3 -21.39 6.28 -10.62
N PHE A 4 -21.20 5.97 -9.34
CA PHE A 4 -21.23 4.57 -8.88
C PHE A 4 -22.59 3.92 -9.13
N ALA A 5 -23.68 4.66 -8.98
CA ALA A 5 -25.03 4.16 -9.25
C ALA A 5 -25.24 3.89 -10.73
N TRP A 6 -24.74 4.77 -11.60
CA TRP A 6 -24.81 4.59 -13.05
C TRP A 6 -24.02 3.36 -13.50
N ILE A 7 -22.81 3.19 -12.97
CA ILE A 7 -21.98 2.00 -13.28
C ILE A 7 -22.69 0.72 -12.82
N ALA A 8 -23.33 0.73 -11.65
CA ALA A 8 -24.10 -0.42 -11.17
C ALA A 8 -25.24 -0.77 -12.12
N GLU A 9 -25.94 0.23 -12.65
CA GLU A 9 -27.00 -0.02 -13.64
C GLU A 9 -26.44 -0.65 -14.91
N LEU A 10 -25.31 -0.12 -15.43
CA LEU A 10 -24.67 -0.68 -16.61
C LEU A 10 -24.19 -2.11 -16.37
N ASN A 11 -23.79 -2.44 -15.14
CA ASN A 11 -23.37 -3.79 -14.76
C ASN A 11 -24.54 -4.76 -14.51
N GLY A 12 -25.76 -4.28 -14.50
CA GLY A 12 -26.93 -5.10 -14.22
C GLY A 12 -27.19 -5.37 -12.74
N THR A 13 -26.60 -4.56 -11.86
CA THR A 13 -26.74 -4.69 -10.41
C THR A 13 -27.21 -3.40 -9.74
N PRO A 14 -28.33 -2.78 -10.21
CA PRO A 14 -28.78 -1.53 -9.63
C PRO A 14 -29.11 -1.69 -8.14
N GLY A 15 -28.68 -0.70 -7.34
CA GLY A 15 -28.92 -0.72 -5.90
C GLY A 15 -28.05 -1.69 -5.10
N GLN A 16 -27.19 -2.44 -5.75
CA GLN A 16 -26.31 -3.41 -5.10
C GLN A 16 -24.88 -2.88 -5.09
N TYR A 17 -24.47 -2.32 -3.95
CA TYR A 17 -23.17 -1.68 -3.80
C TYR A 17 -22.35 -2.37 -2.73
N SER A 18 -21.02 -2.39 -2.92
CA SER A 18 -20.08 -2.82 -1.91
C SER A 18 -18.93 -1.82 -1.82
N MET A 19 -18.31 -1.74 -0.65
CA MET A 19 -17.11 -0.93 -0.50
C MET A 19 -15.92 -1.67 -1.10
N PRO A 20 -15.03 -0.97 -1.82
CA PRO A 20 -13.87 -1.61 -2.43
C PRO A 20 -12.85 -2.01 -1.38
N LEU A 21 -12.08 -3.05 -1.68
CA LEU A 21 -10.86 -3.34 -0.95
C LEU A 21 -9.79 -2.34 -1.45
N PRO A 22 -9.29 -1.43 -0.61
CA PRO A 22 -8.30 -0.47 -1.07
C PRO A 22 -6.95 -1.13 -1.33
N MET A 23 -6.31 -0.69 -2.39
CA MET A 23 -4.91 -1.01 -2.67
C MET A 23 -4.09 0.24 -2.35
N MET A 24 -3.05 0.09 -1.54
CA MET A 24 -2.24 1.21 -1.12
C MET A 24 -0.79 1.01 -1.53
N ASN A 25 -0.26 1.95 -2.31
CA ASN A 25 1.13 1.93 -2.71
C ASN A 25 1.99 2.27 -1.49
N ILE A 26 2.99 1.45 -1.21
CA ILE A 26 3.79 1.60 0.00
C ILE A 26 5.29 1.72 -0.30
N ILE A 27 5.77 1.12 -1.40
CA ILE A 27 7.13 1.28 -1.90
C ILE A 27 7.06 1.53 -3.40
N ASN A 28 7.76 2.58 -3.84
CA ASN A 28 7.88 2.95 -5.24
C ASN A 28 9.24 2.55 -5.79
N GLY A 29 9.27 2.26 -7.09
CA GLY A 29 10.50 1.99 -7.83
C GLY A 29 10.32 2.31 -9.30
N GLY A 30 11.23 1.86 -10.16
CA GLY A 30 11.16 2.06 -11.60
C GLY A 30 10.99 3.54 -11.97
N GLU A 31 10.01 3.83 -12.80
CA GLU A 31 9.72 5.19 -13.26
C GLU A 31 9.11 6.10 -12.17
N HIS A 32 8.56 5.53 -11.10
CA HIS A 32 7.88 6.28 -10.04
C HIS A 32 8.82 6.77 -8.94
N ALA A 33 10.10 6.41 -9.00
CA ALA A 33 11.06 6.76 -7.97
C ALA A 33 12.48 6.83 -8.54
N ASP A 34 13.28 7.68 -7.92
CA ASP A 34 14.72 7.79 -8.24
C ASP A 34 15.49 6.87 -7.28
N ASN A 35 15.41 5.57 -7.52
CA ASN A 35 16.08 4.55 -6.72
C ASN A 35 16.47 3.35 -7.61
N ASN A 36 17.05 2.32 -7.01
CA ASN A 36 17.52 1.13 -7.73
C ASN A 36 16.52 -0.03 -7.74
N VAL A 37 15.27 0.21 -7.35
CA VAL A 37 14.21 -0.79 -7.39
C VAL A 37 13.55 -0.76 -8.77
N ASP A 38 13.53 -1.90 -9.46
CA ASP A 38 13.03 -1.98 -10.85
C ASP A 38 11.51 -2.01 -10.94
N ILE A 39 10.85 -2.69 -10.01
CA ILE A 39 9.39 -2.78 -9.98
C ILE A 39 8.83 -1.43 -9.51
N GLN A 40 7.89 -0.89 -10.28
CA GLN A 40 7.36 0.46 -10.05
C GLN A 40 6.57 0.61 -8.76
N GLU A 41 5.80 -0.41 -8.41
CA GLU A 41 4.88 -0.31 -7.27
C GLU A 41 4.86 -1.60 -6.47
N PHE A 42 4.86 -1.44 -5.16
CA PHE A 42 4.56 -2.51 -4.21
C PHE A 42 3.39 -2.02 -3.37
N MET A 43 2.30 -2.76 -3.42
CA MET A 43 1.06 -2.37 -2.77
C MET A 43 0.67 -3.33 -1.67
N ILE A 44 -0.11 -2.84 -0.72
CA ILE A 44 -0.73 -3.69 0.29
C ILE A 44 -2.25 -3.66 0.11
N GLN A 45 -2.89 -4.77 0.45
CA GLN A 45 -4.34 -4.92 0.43
C GLN A 45 -4.77 -5.53 1.77
N PRO A 46 -5.44 -4.77 2.64
CA PRO A 46 -5.84 -5.28 3.96
C PRO A 46 -7.09 -6.16 3.85
N VAL A 47 -6.94 -7.36 3.31
CA VAL A 47 -8.04 -8.28 3.00
C VAL A 47 -8.82 -8.74 4.22
N GLY A 48 -8.20 -8.73 5.41
CA GLY A 48 -8.85 -9.14 6.65
C GLY A 48 -9.68 -8.05 7.32
N ALA A 49 -9.67 -6.83 6.80
CA ALA A 49 -10.43 -5.74 7.36
C ALA A 49 -11.93 -5.94 7.08
N LYS A 50 -12.77 -5.62 8.07
CA LYS A 50 -14.21 -5.76 7.94
C LYS A 50 -14.90 -4.50 7.43
N THR A 51 -14.25 -3.35 7.54
CA THR A 51 -14.77 -2.05 7.10
C THR A 51 -13.71 -1.30 6.33
N LEU A 52 -14.11 -0.33 5.51
CA LEU A 52 -13.17 0.56 4.81
C LEU A 52 -12.33 1.36 5.81
N LYS A 53 -12.94 1.84 6.88
CA LYS A 53 -12.23 2.58 7.94
C LYS A 53 -11.12 1.73 8.55
N GLU A 54 -11.41 0.47 8.87
CA GLU A 54 -10.41 -0.46 9.40
C GLU A 54 -9.31 -0.73 8.37
N ALA A 55 -9.67 -0.91 7.10
CA ALA A 55 -8.71 -1.13 6.01
C ALA A 55 -7.72 0.03 5.90
N LEU A 56 -8.21 1.27 5.93
CA LEU A 56 -7.36 2.47 5.86
C LEU A 56 -6.48 2.59 7.10
N ARG A 57 -7.00 2.26 8.28
CA ARG A 57 -6.21 2.25 9.51
C ARG A 57 -5.07 1.23 9.43
N ILE A 58 -5.35 0.02 8.95
CA ILE A 58 -4.33 -1.01 8.75
C ILE A 58 -3.25 -0.51 7.81
N GLY A 59 -3.64 0.09 6.69
CA GLY A 59 -2.70 0.65 5.72
C GLY A 59 -1.80 1.71 6.33
N ALA A 60 -2.36 2.64 7.09
CA ALA A 60 -1.60 3.68 7.77
C ALA A 60 -0.63 3.11 8.80
N GLU A 61 -1.07 2.12 9.58
CA GLU A 61 -0.20 1.45 10.56
C GLU A 61 0.97 0.74 9.89
N VAL A 62 0.73 0.03 8.81
CA VAL A 62 1.79 -0.64 8.04
C VAL A 62 2.75 0.39 7.47
N PHE A 63 2.25 1.48 6.91
CA PHE A 63 3.07 2.56 6.36
C PHE A 63 4.01 3.13 7.43
N HIS A 64 3.50 3.47 8.60
CA HIS A 64 4.30 4.03 9.68
C HIS A 64 5.30 3.02 10.25
N ASN A 65 4.93 1.74 10.34
CA ASN A 65 5.86 0.70 10.76
C ASN A 65 6.96 0.47 9.72
N LEU A 66 6.63 0.57 8.44
CA LEU A 66 7.62 0.48 7.37
C LEU A 66 8.64 1.62 7.47
N ALA A 67 8.20 2.83 7.78
CA ALA A 67 9.11 3.94 8.02
C ALA A 67 10.13 3.60 9.13
N LYS A 68 9.65 3.00 10.21
CA LYS A 68 10.54 2.58 11.31
C LYS A 68 11.51 1.48 10.88
N VAL A 69 11.05 0.52 10.09
CA VAL A 69 11.91 -0.55 9.55
C VAL A 69 13.01 0.04 8.67
N LEU A 70 12.65 0.95 7.76
CA LEU A 70 13.61 1.57 6.85
C LEU A 70 14.62 2.42 7.62
N LYS A 71 14.19 3.20 8.59
CA LYS A 71 15.09 4.00 9.44
C LYS A 71 16.05 3.12 10.24
N GLY A 72 15.54 2.01 10.77
CA GLY A 72 16.37 1.06 11.50
C GLY A 72 17.44 0.41 10.64
N LYS A 73 17.24 0.33 9.34
CA LYS A 73 18.21 -0.19 8.37
C LYS A 73 19.09 0.91 7.76
N GLY A 74 18.92 2.16 8.18
CA GLY A 74 19.66 3.29 7.63
C GLY A 74 19.22 3.70 6.23
N LEU A 75 18.02 3.36 5.83
CA LEU A 75 17.49 3.64 4.50
C LEU A 75 16.64 4.92 4.48
N SER A 76 16.53 5.53 3.29
CA SER A 76 15.72 6.73 3.12
C SER A 76 14.23 6.46 3.32
N THR A 77 13.53 7.41 3.93
CA THR A 77 12.07 7.43 4.01
C THR A 77 11.47 8.51 3.12
N ALA A 78 12.22 9.01 2.15
CA ALA A 78 11.70 9.92 1.13
C ALA A 78 10.65 9.16 0.29
N VAL A 79 9.61 9.88 -0.15
CA VAL A 79 8.53 9.28 -0.93
C VAL A 79 8.72 9.53 -2.42
N GLY A 80 8.20 8.59 -3.21
CA GLY A 80 8.15 8.72 -4.67
C GLY A 80 6.86 9.42 -5.12
N ASP A 81 6.64 9.40 -6.42
CA ASP A 81 5.51 10.10 -7.06
C ASP A 81 4.15 9.62 -6.61
N GLU A 82 4.05 8.35 -6.24
CA GLU A 82 2.80 7.72 -5.81
C GLU A 82 2.62 7.70 -4.28
N GLY A 83 3.49 8.39 -3.55
CA GLY A 83 3.38 8.51 -2.10
C GLY A 83 4.01 7.37 -1.30
N GLY A 84 4.47 6.29 -1.94
CA GLY A 84 5.21 5.24 -1.27
C GLY A 84 6.67 5.63 -1.03
N PHE A 85 7.35 4.95 -0.11
CA PHE A 85 8.76 5.18 0.15
C PHE A 85 9.61 4.77 -1.05
N ALA A 86 10.74 5.43 -1.24
CA ALA A 86 11.64 5.18 -2.37
C ALA A 86 13.06 4.88 -1.89
N PRO A 87 13.27 3.85 -1.05
CA PRO A 87 14.61 3.50 -0.59
C PRO A 87 15.41 2.79 -1.67
N ASN A 88 16.74 2.85 -1.57
CA ASN A 88 17.63 2.01 -2.36
C ASN A 88 17.74 0.65 -1.65
N LEU A 89 17.32 -0.41 -2.31
CA LEU A 89 17.30 -1.76 -1.77
C LEU A 89 18.17 -2.68 -2.62
N GLU A 90 18.60 -3.79 -2.05
CA GLU A 90 19.46 -4.75 -2.76
C GLU A 90 18.75 -5.43 -3.92
N SER A 91 17.43 -5.61 -3.80
CA SER A 91 16.63 -6.31 -4.81
C SER A 91 15.15 -6.03 -4.62
N ASN A 92 14.34 -6.46 -5.60
CA ASN A 92 12.87 -6.41 -5.46
C ASN A 92 12.40 -7.31 -4.31
N ALA A 93 13.05 -8.44 -4.08
CA ALA A 93 12.75 -9.33 -2.96
C ALA A 93 13.00 -8.64 -1.61
N ALA A 94 14.02 -7.78 -1.53
CA ALA A 94 14.30 -7.01 -0.32
C ALA A 94 13.15 -6.04 0.00
N ALA A 95 12.52 -5.46 -1.01
CA ALA A 95 11.35 -4.60 -0.83
C ALA A 95 10.19 -5.39 -0.19
N LEU A 96 9.90 -6.58 -0.71
CA LEU A 96 8.85 -7.44 -0.14
C LEU A 96 9.18 -7.87 1.29
N ALA A 97 10.45 -8.15 1.58
CA ALA A 97 10.88 -8.53 2.93
C ALA A 97 10.66 -7.37 3.93
N CYS A 98 10.95 -6.13 3.53
CA CYS A 98 10.70 -4.96 4.37
C CYS A 98 9.22 -4.77 4.66
N ILE A 99 8.36 -4.94 3.66
CA ILE A 99 6.91 -4.84 3.81
C ILE A 99 6.40 -5.92 4.76
N LYS A 100 6.85 -7.15 4.59
CA LYS A 100 6.48 -8.26 5.48
C LYS A 100 6.86 -7.96 6.92
N GLU A 101 8.06 -7.47 7.16
CA GLU A 101 8.52 -7.08 8.49
C GLU A 101 7.64 -5.98 9.09
N ALA A 102 7.25 -4.99 8.30
CA ALA A 102 6.36 -3.91 8.74
C ALA A 102 4.98 -4.44 9.13
N VAL A 103 4.43 -5.38 8.36
CA VAL A 103 3.15 -6.02 8.66
C VAL A 103 3.24 -6.81 9.97
N GLU A 104 4.31 -7.56 10.16
CA GLU A 104 4.52 -8.33 11.38
C GLU A 104 4.64 -7.42 12.61
N LYS A 105 5.36 -6.32 12.51
CA LYS A 105 5.50 -5.35 13.59
C LYS A 105 4.16 -4.71 13.97
N ARG A 106 3.30 -4.46 13.00
CA ARG A 106 1.97 -3.94 13.26
C ARG A 106 1.16 -4.90 14.13
N VAL A 107 1.23 -6.18 13.82
CA VAL A 107 0.48 -7.22 14.56
C VAL A 107 0.99 -7.36 15.99
N MET A 108 2.27 -7.10 16.21
CA MET A 108 2.91 -7.23 17.52
C MET A 108 2.75 -6.01 18.42
N CYS A 109 2.18 -4.92 17.90
CA CYS A 109 1.96 -3.69 18.68
C CYS A 109 0.63 -3.66 19.37
#